data_6dbb222db248bcb22e7533518c2c1e19
#
_entry.id   6dbb222db248bcb22e7533518c2c1e19
#
_cell.length_a   1.000
_cell.length_b   1.000
_cell.length_c   1.000
_cell.angle_alpha   90.00
_cell.angle_beta   90.00
_cell.angle_gamma   90.00
#
_symmetry.space_group_name_H-M   'P 1'
#
loop_
_entity.id
_entity.type
_entity.pdbx_description
1 polymer ?
#
loop_
_entity_poly.entity_id
_entity_poly.type
_entity_poly.pdbx_seq_one_letter_code
_entity_poly.pdbx_strand_id
1 'polypeptide(L)'
;MVANSAYKFRIYPNDEQKILFAKTFGCVRMVYNHWLDRKIRQYEENKTNVIYTICAKEMAAMKKTEEYGFLKKVDSIALQQSLRHLDTAFQNFFKQPKTGFPRFKSKKRSKNSYSTVCINGNITISNGYLKLPKIGQVHLKQHRIIPEEYSLKSVTVSQTPSGKYYVCILYYDYHRMGIGGYLL
;
A
#
# COMPACT_ATOMS: atom_id res chain seq x y z
N MET A 1 -22.71 -1.34 -6.68
CA MET A 1 -21.47 -1.89 -6.08
C MET A 1 -20.36 -1.71 -7.12
N VAL A 2 -19.26 -1.01 -6.80
CA VAL A 2 -18.19 -0.76 -7.78
C VAL A 2 -17.48 -2.09 -8.05
N ALA A 3 -17.49 -2.55 -9.30
CA ALA A 3 -16.72 -3.71 -9.69
C ALA A 3 -15.23 -3.36 -9.77
N ASN A 4 -14.37 -4.25 -9.31
CA ASN A 4 -12.93 -4.09 -9.37
C ASN A 4 -12.32 -5.33 -10.02
N SER A 5 -11.37 -5.12 -10.93
CA SER A 5 -10.59 -6.17 -11.55
C SER A 5 -9.12 -6.10 -11.09
N ALA A 6 -8.55 -7.24 -10.73
CA ALA A 6 -7.19 -7.32 -10.23
C ALA A 6 -6.30 -8.13 -11.18
N TYR A 7 -5.15 -7.57 -11.55
CA TYR A 7 -4.16 -8.19 -12.42
C TYR A 7 -2.84 -8.34 -11.69
N LYS A 8 -2.28 -9.54 -11.69
CA LYS A 8 -0.98 -9.81 -11.08
C LYS A 8 0.07 -10.02 -12.16
N PHE A 9 1.14 -9.23 -12.11
CA PHE A 9 2.26 -9.30 -13.04
C PHE A 9 3.60 -9.47 -12.31
N ARG A 10 4.57 -10.04 -13.00
CA ARG A 10 5.95 -10.06 -12.57
C ARG A 10 6.63 -8.75 -12.92
N ILE A 11 7.46 -8.23 -12.01
CA ILE A 11 8.33 -7.07 -12.29
C ILE A 11 9.80 -7.44 -12.06
N TYR A 12 10.68 -6.73 -12.77
CA TYR A 12 12.12 -6.95 -12.76
C TYR A 12 12.84 -5.66 -12.36
N PRO A 13 12.94 -5.38 -11.05
CA PRO A 13 13.66 -4.21 -10.59
C PRO A 13 15.18 -4.39 -10.76
N ASN A 14 15.89 -3.32 -11.09
CA ASN A 14 17.34 -3.24 -11.00
C ASN A 14 17.80 -3.19 -9.54
N ASP A 15 19.12 -3.18 -9.27
CA ASP A 15 19.64 -3.26 -7.90
C ASP A 15 19.32 -2.02 -7.07
N GLU A 16 19.36 -0.82 -7.66
CA GLU A 16 18.95 0.41 -6.97
C GLU A 16 17.46 0.37 -6.58
N GLN A 17 16.61 -0.09 -7.49
CA GLN A 17 15.17 -0.24 -7.23
C GLN A 17 14.90 -1.31 -6.15
N LYS A 18 15.66 -2.42 -6.12
CA LYS A 18 15.56 -3.41 -5.04
C LYS A 18 15.87 -2.80 -3.67
N ILE A 19 16.90 -1.92 -3.60
CA ILE A 19 17.22 -1.19 -2.37
C ILE A 19 16.06 -0.27 -1.96
N LEU A 20 15.46 0.46 -2.91
CA LEU A 20 14.33 1.34 -2.64
C LEU A 20 13.08 0.56 -2.21
N PHE A 21 12.80 -0.59 -2.82
CA PHE A 21 11.73 -1.48 -2.39
C PHE A 21 11.97 -2.00 -0.97
N ALA A 22 13.18 -2.45 -0.65
CA ALA A 22 13.53 -2.92 0.70
C ALA A 22 13.33 -1.82 1.75
N LYS A 23 13.76 -0.58 1.46
CA LYS A 23 13.50 0.60 2.30
C LYS A 23 12.00 0.84 2.48
N THR A 24 11.22 0.79 1.40
CA THR A 24 9.77 1.00 1.44
C THR A 24 9.08 -0.08 2.30
N PHE A 25 9.43 -1.37 2.12
CA PHE A 25 8.91 -2.45 2.96
C PHE A 25 9.25 -2.25 4.44
N GLY A 26 10.49 -1.78 4.73
CA GLY A 26 10.90 -1.45 6.10
C GLY A 26 10.08 -0.33 6.69
N CYS A 27 9.93 0.78 5.96
CA CYS A 27 9.20 1.97 6.41
C CYS A 27 7.70 1.69 6.66
N VAL A 28 7.01 0.99 5.74
CA VAL A 28 5.58 0.66 5.93
C VAL A 28 5.37 -0.29 7.11
N ARG A 29 6.30 -1.22 7.36
CA ARG A 29 6.25 -2.10 8.53
C ARG A 29 6.50 -1.32 9.83
N MET A 30 7.48 -0.43 9.83
CA MET A 30 7.77 0.43 10.98
C MET A 30 6.58 1.32 11.31
N VAL A 31 5.97 1.99 10.32
CA VAL A 31 4.76 2.80 10.49
C VAL A 31 3.63 1.96 11.08
N TYR A 32 3.35 0.79 10.53
CA TYR A 32 2.31 -0.10 11.07
C TYR A 32 2.55 -0.44 12.54
N ASN A 33 3.78 -0.85 12.89
CA ASN A 33 4.12 -1.27 14.24
C ASN A 33 4.11 -0.11 15.25
N HIS A 34 4.64 1.05 14.85
CA HIS A 34 4.66 2.25 15.69
C HIS A 34 3.24 2.66 16.13
N TRP A 35 2.29 2.71 15.17
CA TRP A 35 0.91 3.08 15.51
C TRP A 35 0.10 1.95 16.14
N LEU A 36 0.46 0.69 15.90
CA LEU A 36 -0.11 -0.42 16.67
C LEU A 36 0.27 -0.30 18.15
N ASP A 37 1.56 -0.09 18.45
CA ASP A 37 2.06 0.12 19.81
C ASP A 37 1.37 1.32 20.48
N ARG A 38 1.32 2.47 19.78
CA ARG A 38 0.65 3.67 20.28
C ARG A 38 -0.84 3.44 20.59
N LYS A 39 -1.57 2.74 19.72
CA LYS A 39 -2.99 2.42 19.96
C LYS A 39 -3.17 1.52 21.19
N ILE A 40 -2.29 0.54 21.36
CA ILE A 40 -2.30 -0.36 22.54
C ILE A 40 -2.08 0.45 23.81
N ARG A 41 -0.98 1.22 23.91
CA ARG A 41 -0.65 2.03 25.10
C ARG A 41 -1.75 3.03 25.44
N GLN A 42 -2.25 3.76 24.44
CA GLN A 42 -3.32 4.74 24.65
C GLN A 42 -4.58 4.09 25.24
N TYR A 43 -4.91 2.88 24.77
CA TYR A 43 -6.06 2.15 25.31
C TYR A 43 -5.80 1.62 26.73
N GLU A 44 -4.60 1.14 27.01
CA GLU A 44 -4.22 0.67 28.35
C GLU A 44 -4.27 1.79 29.38
N GLU A 45 -3.71 2.95 29.04
CA GLU A 45 -3.60 4.11 29.94
C GLU A 45 -4.92 4.87 30.10
N ASN A 46 -5.61 5.15 29.03
CA ASN A 46 -6.73 6.10 28.99
C ASN A 46 -8.07 5.50 28.58
N LYS A 47 -8.12 4.21 28.20
CA LYS A 47 -9.31 3.54 27.62
C LYS A 47 -9.88 4.25 26.39
N THR A 48 -9.06 5.03 25.67
CA THR A 48 -9.43 5.80 24.48
C THR A 48 -8.78 5.21 23.23
N ASN A 49 -9.45 5.35 22.09
CA ASN A 49 -8.93 4.88 20.82
C ASN A 49 -8.33 6.04 20.00
N VAL A 50 -7.15 5.83 19.42
CA VAL A 50 -6.53 6.78 18.49
C VAL A 50 -7.05 6.48 17.08
N ILE A 51 -7.82 7.41 16.50
CA ILE A 51 -8.39 7.28 15.17
C ILE A 51 -7.35 7.54 14.06
N TYR A 52 -7.64 7.05 12.85
CA TYR A 52 -6.76 7.18 11.68
C TYR A 52 -6.28 8.62 11.42
N THR A 53 -7.17 9.61 11.53
CA THR A 53 -6.85 11.02 11.22
C THR A 53 -5.79 11.58 12.17
N ILE A 54 -5.83 11.22 13.44
CA ILE A 54 -4.81 11.59 14.44
C ILE A 54 -3.46 10.93 14.06
N CYS A 55 -3.45 9.63 13.81
CA CYS A 55 -2.24 8.92 13.39
C CYS A 55 -1.63 9.53 12.11
N ALA A 56 -2.45 9.89 11.13
CA ALA A 56 -1.99 10.50 9.88
C ALA A 56 -1.37 11.88 10.09
N LYS A 57 -1.98 12.71 10.96
CA LYS A 57 -1.46 14.03 11.33
C LYS A 57 -0.13 13.92 12.07
N GLU A 58 -0.06 13.02 13.06
CA GLU A 58 1.16 12.76 13.81
C GLU A 58 2.28 12.20 12.93
N MET A 59 1.98 11.29 12.01
CA MET A 59 2.95 10.80 11.03
C MET A 59 3.50 11.94 10.15
N ALA A 60 2.66 12.90 9.77
CA ALA A 60 3.11 14.05 8.99
C ALA A 60 4.08 14.95 9.79
N ALA A 61 3.85 15.11 11.08
CA ALA A 61 4.75 15.83 11.98
C ALA A 61 6.05 15.03 12.24
N MET A 62 5.93 13.74 12.53
CA MET A 62 7.06 12.82 12.77
C MET A 62 8.05 12.80 11.62
N LYS A 63 7.59 12.83 10.35
CA LYS A 63 8.47 12.92 9.18
C LYS A 63 9.33 14.17 9.12
N LYS A 64 9.02 15.22 9.88
CA LYS A 64 9.79 16.48 9.92
C LYS A 64 10.94 16.42 10.92
N THR A 65 10.90 15.49 11.87
CA THR A 65 11.98 15.32 12.84
C THR A 65 13.22 14.69 12.19
N GLU A 66 14.38 14.90 12.79
CA GLU A 66 15.65 14.33 12.32
C GLU A 66 15.62 12.80 12.37
N GLU A 67 15.13 12.23 13.46
CA GLU A 67 15.04 10.79 13.70
C GLU A 67 14.26 10.04 12.61
N TYR A 68 13.15 10.63 12.13
CA TYR A 68 12.25 9.98 11.15
C TYR A 68 12.27 10.62 9.76
N GLY A 69 13.24 11.50 9.50
CA GLY A 69 13.41 12.18 8.21
C GLY A 69 13.57 11.22 7.03
N PHE A 70 14.08 10.00 7.27
CA PHE A 70 14.21 8.95 6.26
C PHE A 70 12.87 8.52 5.64
N LEU A 71 11.73 8.72 6.32
CA LEU A 71 10.39 8.44 5.79
C LEU A 71 10.02 9.33 4.59
N LYS A 72 10.69 10.47 4.41
CA LYS A 72 10.51 11.32 3.21
C LYS A 72 11.08 10.68 1.94
N LYS A 73 11.99 9.71 2.08
CA LYS A 73 12.64 9.03 0.95
C LYS A 73 11.77 7.97 0.29
N VAL A 74 10.64 7.60 0.91
CA VAL A 74 9.69 6.61 0.39
C VAL A 74 8.35 7.26 0.04
N ASP A 75 7.51 6.51 -0.67
CA ASP A 75 6.18 6.98 -1.07
C ASP A 75 5.29 7.29 0.15
N SER A 76 4.85 8.53 0.25
CA SER A 76 3.97 8.99 1.33
C SER A 76 2.61 8.31 1.33
N ILE A 77 2.09 7.97 0.15
CA ILE A 77 0.81 7.25 0.00
C ILE A 77 0.96 5.83 0.54
N ALA A 78 2.09 5.16 0.27
CA ALA A 78 2.36 3.84 0.83
C ALA A 78 2.39 3.84 2.37
N LEU A 79 2.94 4.89 2.98
CA LEU A 79 2.92 5.04 4.44
C LEU A 79 1.49 5.25 4.96
N GLN A 80 0.68 6.07 4.29
CA GLN A 80 -0.73 6.27 4.64
C GLN A 80 -1.54 4.98 4.49
N GLN A 81 -1.29 4.20 3.42
CA GLN A 81 -1.94 2.90 3.24
C GLN A 81 -1.58 1.92 4.36
N SER A 82 -0.37 1.99 4.91
CA SER A 82 0.01 1.18 6.07
C SER A 82 -0.84 1.50 7.31
N LEU A 83 -1.14 2.79 7.56
CA LEU A 83 -2.07 3.21 8.62
C LEU A 83 -3.50 2.74 8.35
N ARG A 84 -3.98 2.83 7.11
CA ARG A 84 -5.32 2.34 6.73
C ARG A 84 -5.44 0.82 6.93
N HIS A 85 -4.39 0.07 6.60
CA HIS A 85 -4.36 -1.38 6.85
C HIS A 85 -4.43 -1.72 8.33
N LEU A 86 -3.78 -0.91 9.20
CA LEU A 86 -3.89 -1.08 10.64
C LEU A 86 -5.32 -0.79 11.12
N ASP A 87 -5.92 0.29 10.64
CA ASP A 87 -7.29 0.65 10.99
C ASP A 87 -8.30 -0.43 10.56
N THR A 88 -8.16 -0.94 9.33
CA THR A 88 -8.95 -2.07 8.82
C THR A 88 -8.75 -3.32 9.67
N ALA A 89 -7.52 -3.60 10.14
CA ALA A 89 -7.25 -4.76 11.00
C ALA A 89 -7.99 -4.66 12.33
N PHE A 90 -8.05 -3.47 12.95
CA PHE A 90 -8.85 -3.23 14.15
C PHE A 90 -10.36 -3.33 13.87
N GLN A 91 -10.84 -2.75 12.76
CA GLN A 91 -12.26 -2.88 12.39
C GLN A 91 -12.67 -4.34 12.19
N ASN A 92 -11.83 -5.15 11.55
CA ASN A 92 -12.09 -6.57 11.35
C ASN A 92 -12.08 -7.32 12.70
N PHE A 93 -11.15 -7.00 13.60
CA PHE A 93 -11.11 -7.58 14.94
C PHE A 93 -12.40 -7.35 15.72
N PHE A 94 -12.96 -6.13 15.66
CA PHE A 94 -14.20 -5.80 16.38
C PHE A 94 -15.47 -6.33 15.70
N LYS A 95 -15.47 -6.44 14.35
CA LYS A 95 -16.66 -6.85 13.59
C LYS A 95 -16.76 -8.34 13.32
N GLN A 96 -15.64 -9.06 13.33
CA GLN A 96 -15.57 -10.46 12.93
C GLN A 96 -15.06 -11.33 14.10
N PRO A 97 -15.92 -12.15 14.74
CA PRO A 97 -15.56 -12.91 15.96
C PRO A 97 -14.36 -13.86 15.82
N LYS A 98 -14.05 -14.28 14.56
CA LYS A 98 -12.92 -15.20 14.28
C LYS A 98 -11.62 -14.47 13.92
N THR A 99 -11.63 -13.12 13.83
CA THR A 99 -10.44 -12.35 13.51
C THR A 99 -9.68 -12.05 14.79
N GLY A 100 -8.42 -12.48 14.87
CA GLY A 100 -7.55 -12.21 16.03
C GLY A 100 -7.13 -10.74 16.09
N PHE A 101 -6.62 -10.34 17.27
CA PHE A 101 -6.09 -9.00 17.52
C PHE A 101 -4.93 -8.68 16.54
N PRO A 102 -4.81 -7.44 16.06
CA PRO A 102 -3.72 -7.02 15.16
C PRO A 102 -2.34 -7.33 15.77
N ARG A 103 -1.45 -7.96 14.99
CA ARG A 103 -0.14 -8.38 15.46
C ARG A 103 0.97 -7.51 14.89
N PHE A 104 2.05 -7.34 15.66
CA PHE A 104 3.27 -6.70 15.16
C PHE A 104 3.85 -7.45 13.97
N LYS A 105 4.28 -6.71 12.97
CA LYS A 105 4.92 -7.25 11.76
C LYS A 105 6.43 -7.38 11.97
N SER A 106 7.01 -8.52 11.62
CA SER A 106 8.45 -8.76 11.67
C SER A 106 9.03 -8.97 10.26
N LYS A 107 10.32 -8.68 10.10
CA LYS A 107 11.02 -8.89 8.81
C LYS A 107 11.01 -10.36 8.39
N LYS A 108 11.12 -11.28 9.35
CA LYS A 108 11.21 -12.72 9.08
C LYS A 108 9.87 -13.38 8.80
N ARG A 109 8.81 -12.96 9.51
CA ARG A 109 7.50 -13.64 9.48
C ARG A 109 6.47 -12.94 8.60
N SER A 110 6.64 -11.64 8.35
CA SER A 110 5.68 -10.86 7.58
C SER A 110 6.07 -10.80 6.12
N LYS A 111 5.07 -10.83 5.25
CA LYS A 111 5.26 -10.65 3.81
C LYS A 111 5.84 -9.27 3.52
N ASN A 112 6.89 -9.21 2.70
CA ASN A 112 7.42 -7.96 2.18
C ASN A 112 6.44 -7.43 1.12
N SER A 113 5.60 -6.48 1.49
CA SER A 113 4.65 -5.85 0.57
C SER A 113 4.26 -4.46 1.04
N TYR A 114 3.88 -3.61 0.09
CA TYR A 114 3.23 -2.34 0.34
C TYR A 114 2.19 -2.05 -0.75
N SER A 115 1.19 -1.25 -0.41
CA SER A 115 0.20 -0.77 -1.36
C SER A 115 0.32 0.74 -1.53
N THR A 116 0.07 1.23 -2.74
CA THR A 116 -0.01 2.65 -3.07
C THR A 116 -1.20 2.89 -3.98
N VAL A 117 -1.78 4.07 -3.94
CA VAL A 117 -2.99 4.45 -4.67
C VAL A 117 -2.63 5.37 -5.83
N CYS A 118 -3.29 5.19 -6.96
CA CYS A 118 -3.16 6.09 -8.10
C CYS A 118 -3.92 7.39 -7.81
N ILE A 119 -3.18 8.49 -7.75
CA ILE A 119 -3.73 9.84 -7.54
C ILE A 119 -3.05 10.77 -8.55
N ASN A 120 -3.84 11.45 -9.37
CA ASN A 120 -3.35 12.41 -10.36
C ASN A 120 -2.24 11.83 -11.28
N GLY A 121 -2.37 10.57 -11.70
CA GLY A 121 -1.43 9.95 -12.65
C GLY A 121 -0.03 9.67 -12.07
N ASN A 122 0.13 9.61 -10.74
CA ASN A 122 1.41 9.28 -10.10
C ASN A 122 1.91 7.84 -10.39
N ILE A 123 1.01 6.97 -10.88
CA ILE A 123 1.30 5.60 -11.31
C ILE A 123 0.84 5.44 -12.75
N THR A 124 1.71 4.99 -13.62
CA THR A 124 1.40 4.76 -15.04
C THR A 124 2.00 3.45 -15.53
N ILE A 125 1.36 2.85 -16.53
CA ILE A 125 1.87 1.68 -17.25
C ILE A 125 2.00 2.06 -18.71
N SER A 126 3.18 1.95 -19.25
CA SER A 126 3.45 2.22 -20.67
C SER A 126 4.67 1.43 -21.16
N ASN A 127 4.63 0.97 -22.40
CA ASN A 127 5.76 0.33 -23.08
C ASN A 127 6.46 -0.80 -22.26
N GLY A 128 5.68 -1.60 -21.52
CA GLY A 128 6.24 -2.69 -20.71
C GLY A 128 6.89 -2.21 -19.40
N TYR A 129 6.63 -0.97 -18.97
CA TYR A 129 7.13 -0.42 -17.72
C TYR A 129 5.99 0.06 -16.83
N LEU A 130 6.16 -0.18 -15.53
CA LEU A 130 5.32 0.37 -14.47
C LEU A 130 6.09 1.49 -13.77
N LYS A 131 5.58 2.72 -13.84
CA LYS A 131 6.11 3.86 -13.08
C LYS A 131 5.48 3.87 -11.69
N LEU A 132 6.32 3.90 -10.65
CA LEU A 132 5.91 3.97 -9.25
C LEU A 132 6.55 5.18 -8.55
N PRO A 133 5.84 5.83 -7.62
CA PRO A 133 6.39 6.96 -6.84
C PRO A 133 7.67 6.55 -6.11
N LYS A 134 8.70 7.41 -6.19
CA LYS A 134 10.02 7.21 -5.57
C LYS A 134 10.87 6.06 -6.12
N ILE A 135 10.30 5.14 -6.88
CA ILE A 135 10.99 3.98 -7.47
C ILE A 135 11.35 4.25 -8.94
N GLY A 136 10.51 5.02 -9.66
CA GLY A 136 10.66 5.25 -11.08
C GLY A 136 10.05 4.12 -11.93
N GLN A 137 10.56 3.95 -13.15
CA GLN A 137 10.09 2.96 -14.11
C GLN A 137 10.70 1.59 -13.85
N VAL A 138 9.86 0.58 -13.60
CA VAL A 138 10.27 -0.81 -13.38
C VAL A 138 9.75 -1.66 -14.53
N HIS A 139 10.59 -2.52 -15.09
CA HIS A 139 10.19 -3.43 -16.17
C HIS A 139 9.07 -4.37 -15.70
N LEU A 140 7.96 -4.38 -16.44
CA LEU A 140 6.73 -5.13 -16.18
C LEU A 140 6.54 -6.22 -17.23
N LYS A 141 6.45 -7.48 -16.86
CA LYS A 141 6.05 -8.55 -17.76
C LYS A 141 4.53 -8.64 -17.82
N GLN A 142 3.94 -7.86 -18.72
CA GLN A 142 2.51 -7.89 -18.97
C GLN A 142 2.17 -9.05 -19.89
N HIS A 143 1.45 -10.03 -19.40
CA HIS A 143 1.02 -11.24 -20.14
C HIS A 143 -0.49 -11.28 -20.38
N ARG A 144 -1.21 -10.23 -19.99
CA ARG A 144 -2.64 -10.06 -20.24
C ARG A 144 -2.90 -8.64 -20.71
N ILE A 145 -3.82 -8.50 -21.66
CA ILE A 145 -4.32 -7.21 -22.11
C ILE A 145 -5.26 -6.70 -21.03
N ILE A 146 -5.08 -5.45 -20.64
CA ILE A 146 -5.96 -4.72 -19.74
C ILE A 146 -6.87 -3.87 -20.63
N PRO A 147 -8.20 -3.95 -20.50
CA PRO A 147 -9.12 -3.12 -21.27
C PRO A 147 -8.80 -1.63 -21.08
N GLU A 148 -8.84 -0.85 -22.17
CA GLU A 148 -8.50 0.58 -22.14
C GLU A 148 -9.44 1.40 -21.25
N GLU A 149 -10.70 0.97 -21.15
CA GLU A 149 -11.72 1.57 -20.31
C GLU A 149 -11.49 1.39 -18.80
N TYR A 150 -10.55 0.53 -18.41
CA TYR A 150 -10.25 0.31 -17.01
C TYR A 150 -9.35 1.41 -16.44
N SER A 151 -9.78 2.01 -15.34
CA SER A 151 -9.02 3.04 -14.64
C SER A 151 -8.19 2.45 -13.50
N LEU A 152 -6.89 2.73 -13.48
CA LEU A 152 -5.97 2.25 -12.46
C LEU A 152 -6.32 2.85 -11.08
N LYS A 153 -6.61 2.00 -10.12
CA LYS A 153 -6.98 2.37 -8.76
C LYS A 153 -5.79 2.34 -7.80
N SER A 154 -5.13 1.21 -7.72
CA SER A 154 -4.02 1.01 -6.79
C SER A 154 -3.10 -0.10 -7.22
N VAL A 155 -1.89 -0.10 -6.68
CA VAL A 155 -0.86 -1.11 -6.90
C VAL A 155 -0.37 -1.65 -5.56
N THR A 156 -0.30 -2.98 -5.45
CA THR A 156 0.36 -3.66 -4.34
C THR A 156 1.62 -4.33 -4.85
N VAL A 157 2.77 -3.87 -4.40
CA VAL A 157 4.07 -4.48 -4.68
C VAL A 157 4.38 -5.52 -3.62
N SER A 158 4.90 -6.67 -4.04
CA SER A 158 5.31 -7.74 -3.12
C SER A 158 6.58 -8.43 -3.58
N GLN A 159 7.36 -8.88 -2.59
CA GLN A 159 8.54 -9.73 -2.80
C GLN A 159 8.28 -11.09 -2.17
N THR A 160 8.60 -12.15 -2.93
CA THR A 160 8.56 -13.53 -2.42
C THR A 160 9.81 -13.83 -1.58
N PRO A 161 9.80 -14.88 -0.73
CA PRO A 161 11.01 -15.35 -0.04
C PRO A 161 12.15 -15.71 -1.00
N SER A 162 11.84 -16.16 -2.22
CA SER A 162 12.81 -16.46 -3.28
C SER A 162 13.36 -15.21 -4.00
N GLY A 163 13.08 -14.00 -3.50
CA GLY A 163 13.58 -12.74 -4.07
C GLY A 163 12.86 -12.24 -5.32
N LYS A 164 11.78 -12.90 -5.76
CA LYS A 164 11.01 -12.48 -6.95
C LYS A 164 10.02 -11.38 -6.59
N TYR A 165 9.89 -10.38 -7.49
CA TYR A 165 8.99 -9.24 -7.30
C TYR A 165 7.73 -9.37 -8.16
N TYR A 166 6.60 -9.01 -7.58
CA TYR A 166 5.29 -9.00 -8.23
C TYR A 166 4.53 -7.73 -7.89
N VAL A 167 3.67 -7.34 -8.82
CA VAL A 167 2.67 -6.30 -8.59
C VAL A 167 1.28 -6.89 -8.79
N CYS A 168 0.37 -6.52 -7.92
CA CYS A 168 -1.06 -6.72 -8.10
C CYS A 168 -1.67 -5.33 -8.35
N ILE A 169 -2.21 -5.12 -9.53
CA ILE A 169 -2.78 -3.86 -9.97
C ILE A 169 -4.29 -3.98 -9.92
N LEU A 170 -4.92 -3.10 -9.17
CA LEU A 170 -6.36 -3.03 -9.04
C LEU A 170 -6.90 -1.92 -9.94
N TYR A 171 -7.93 -2.25 -10.71
CA TYR A 171 -8.60 -1.32 -11.61
C TYR A 171 -10.07 -1.16 -11.22
N TYR A 172 -10.64 0.01 -11.53
CA TYR A 172 -12.06 0.19 -11.64
C TYR A 172 -12.56 -0.38 -12.96
N ASP A 173 -13.59 -1.21 -12.90
CA ASP A 173 -14.28 -1.79 -14.06
C ASP A 173 -15.62 -1.09 -14.21
N TYR A 174 -15.66 -0.10 -15.10
CA TYR A 174 -16.85 0.72 -15.31
C TYR A 174 -17.96 -0.02 -16.08
N HIS A 175 -17.64 -1.04 -16.90
CA HIS A 175 -18.64 -1.83 -17.61
C HIS A 175 -19.57 -2.64 -16.69
N ARG A 176 -19.01 -3.19 -15.62
CA ARG A 176 -19.81 -3.88 -14.60
C ARG A 176 -20.69 -2.95 -13.77
N MET A 177 -20.49 -1.64 -13.90
CA MET A 177 -21.25 -0.63 -13.15
C MET A 177 -22.56 -0.22 -13.84
N GLY A 178 -22.84 -0.68 -15.07
CA GLY A 178 -24.00 -0.25 -15.84
C GLY A 178 -23.98 1.23 -16.27
N ILE A 179 -22.81 1.90 -16.20
CA ILE A 179 -22.61 3.31 -16.59
C ILE A 179 -22.04 3.37 -18.03
N GLY A 180 -22.31 2.36 -18.84
CA GLY A 180 -21.88 2.31 -20.24
C GLY A 180 -22.88 2.97 -21.17
N GLY A 181 -23.27 4.21 -20.94
CA GLY A 181 -24.27 4.82 -21.79
C GLY A 181 -24.51 6.31 -21.73
N TYR A 182 -23.52 7.14 -21.37
CA TYR A 182 -23.62 8.60 -21.60
C TYR A 182 -22.23 9.22 -21.67
N LEU A 183 -21.56 9.09 -22.81
CA LEU A 183 -20.58 10.05 -23.30
C LEU A 183 -20.77 10.14 -24.81
N LEU A 184 -21.68 10.99 -25.23
CA LEU A 184 -21.71 11.68 -26.51
C LEU A 184 -21.39 13.13 -26.23
#